data_594b22272d3fe8389ca43622e2ed61e3
#
_entry.id   594b22272d3fe8389ca43622e2ed61e3
#
_cell.length_a   1.000
_cell.length_b   1.000
_cell.length_c   1.000
_cell.angle_alpha   90.00
_cell.angle_beta   90.00
_cell.angle_gamma   90.00
#
_symmetry.space_group_name_H-M   'P 1'
#
loop_
_entity.id
_entity.type
_entity.pdbx_description
1 polymer ?
#
loop_
_entity_poly.entity_id
_entity_poly.type
_entity_poly.pdbx_seq_one_letter_code
_entity_poly.pdbx_strand_id
1 'polypeptide(L)'
;MLKISNLTKVYDKQRAVDDLSIHIRAGEIHAFIGHNGAGKTTTLKACAGILPFDSGEIRIDGTSITEDPIGCKRKIAYLPDNPDLYDFMTGAKYLNFIADVFGVDRNLRRTRIEEYAKRFEIYDNLSQPISEYSHGMKQKLAVISAWLHAPKLILMDEPFVGLDPVAAHTLKEMMRAFCDEGGAIFYSIHVLEVAEKLCDTVTIIRKGKLIRSGSMEEVRGDASLESVFLELEAEKC
;
A
#
# COMPACT_ATOMS: atom_id res chain seq x y z
N MET A 1 0.58 -14.15 3.62
CA MET A 1 0.41 -13.40 2.35
C MET A 1 1.71 -12.76 1.87
N LEU A 2 2.35 -11.87 2.65
CA LEU A 2 3.67 -11.29 2.37
C LEU A 2 4.68 -11.75 3.43
N LYS A 3 5.85 -12.22 2.99
CA LYS A 3 6.97 -12.53 3.88
C LYS A 3 8.21 -11.83 3.36
N ILE A 4 8.80 -10.99 4.19
CA ILE A 4 10.09 -10.33 3.99
C ILE A 4 11.07 -10.97 4.96
N SER A 5 12.24 -11.39 4.49
CA SER A 5 13.28 -12.03 5.30
C SER A 5 14.63 -11.36 5.04
N ASN A 6 15.18 -10.74 6.07
CA ASN A 6 16.52 -10.12 6.09
C ASN A 6 16.77 -9.15 4.93
N LEU A 7 15.72 -8.38 4.54
CA LEU A 7 15.78 -7.44 3.42
C LEU A 7 16.79 -6.34 3.70
N THR A 8 17.72 -6.13 2.77
CA THR A 8 18.66 -5.02 2.81
C THR A 8 18.68 -4.29 1.49
N LYS A 9 18.62 -2.95 1.56
CA LYS A 9 18.79 -2.05 0.41
C LYS A 9 19.77 -0.93 0.75
N VAL A 10 20.78 -0.77 -0.12
CA VAL A 10 21.85 0.22 0.03
C VAL A 10 21.80 1.21 -1.13
N TYR A 11 21.95 2.49 -0.84
CA TYR A 11 22.17 3.58 -1.78
C TYR A 11 23.45 4.32 -1.38
N ASP A 12 24.41 4.41 -2.27
CA ASP A 12 25.66 5.19 -2.07
C ASP A 12 26.30 5.02 -0.67
N LYS A 13 26.42 3.77 -0.20
CA LYS A 13 26.94 3.36 1.12
C LYS A 13 25.98 3.58 2.30
N GLN A 14 24.80 4.18 2.09
CA GLN A 14 23.79 4.31 3.13
C GLN A 14 22.77 3.16 3.03
N ARG A 15 22.56 2.43 4.12
CA ARG A 15 21.51 1.40 4.21
C ARG A 15 20.16 2.08 4.40
N ALA A 16 19.34 2.09 3.37
CA ALA A 16 17.97 2.58 3.44
C ALA A 16 17.03 1.55 4.10
N VAL A 17 17.33 0.26 3.93
CA VAL A 17 16.71 -0.86 4.63
C VAL A 17 17.85 -1.76 5.10
N ASP A 18 17.85 -2.18 6.36
CA ASP A 18 18.93 -2.93 7.00
C ASP A 18 18.38 -4.11 7.78
N ASP A 19 18.49 -5.31 7.21
CA ASP A 19 18.11 -6.59 7.81
C ASP A 19 16.63 -6.68 8.24
N LEU A 20 15.72 -6.12 7.43
CA LEU A 20 14.30 -6.03 7.76
C LEU A 20 13.59 -7.35 7.51
N SER A 21 12.88 -7.85 8.54
CA SER A 21 12.04 -9.04 8.43
C SER A 21 10.62 -8.72 8.92
N ILE A 22 9.61 -9.00 8.05
CA ILE A 22 8.18 -8.74 8.32
C ILE A 22 7.36 -9.91 7.77
N HIS A 23 6.30 -10.28 8.47
CA HIS A 23 5.35 -11.28 8.00
C HIS A 23 3.92 -10.76 8.14
N ILE A 24 3.19 -10.69 7.02
CA ILE A 24 1.79 -10.25 6.93
C ILE A 24 0.95 -11.43 6.47
N ARG A 25 -0.08 -11.76 7.23
CA ARG A 25 -0.98 -12.88 6.93
C ARG A 25 -2.11 -12.43 5.99
N ALA A 26 -2.85 -13.38 5.44
CA ALA A 26 -4.12 -13.11 4.80
C ALA A 26 -5.13 -12.60 5.84
N GLY A 27 -5.98 -11.65 5.46
CA GLY A 27 -6.95 -11.04 6.36
C GLY A 27 -6.41 -9.85 7.17
N GLU A 28 -5.11 -9.51 7.09
CA GLU A 28 -4.50 -8.46 7.91
C GLU A 28 -4.36 -7.12 7.17
N ILE A 29 -4.71 -6.05 7.85
CA ILE A 29 -4.27 -4.68 7.53
C ILE A 29 -3.06 -4.38 8.39
N HIS A 30 -1.89 -4.24 7.75
CA HIS A 30 -0.61 -4.01 8.41
C HIS A 30 -0.12 -2.59 8.20
N ALA A 31 0.06 -1.84 9.31
CA ALA A 31 0.63 -0.51 9.29
C ALA A 31 2.17 -0.54 9.31
N PHE A 32 2.80 0.28 8.46
CA PHE A 32 4.23 0.46 8.41
C PHE A 32 4.59 1.89 8.77
N ILE A 33 5.16 2.08 9.96
CA ILE A 33 5.33 3.37 10.62
C ILE A 33 6.82 3.71 10.74
N GLY A 34 7.15 4.98 10.60
CA GLY A 34 8.48 5.51 10.74
C GLY A 34 8.55 6.93 10.19
N HIS A 35 9.57 7.69 10.58
CA HIS A 35 9.81 9.03 10.04
C HIS A 35 10.09 9.02 8.53
N ASN A 36 10.06 10.21 7.93
CA ASN A 36 10.51 10.39 6.55
C ASN A 36 11.98 9.97 6.42
N GLY A 37 12.27 9.18 5.38
CA GLY A 37 13.60 8.59 5.20
C GLY A 37 13.88 7.34 6.06
N ALA A 38 12.91 6.83 6.83
CA ALA A 38 13.09 5.60 7.61
C ALA A 38 13.20 4.31 6.77
N GLY A 39 12.88 4.36 5.46
CA GLY A 39 12.94 3.21 4.54
C GLY A 39 11.59 2.66 4.10
N LYS A 40 10.46 3.30 4.47
CA LYS A 40 9.10 2.82 4.15
C LYS A 40 8.87 2.65 2.66
N THR A 41 8.97 3.72 1.90
CA THR A 41 8.79 3.71 0.43
C THR A 41 9.75 2.75 -0.27
N THR A 42 11.01 2.68 0.18
CA THR A 42 12.00 1.74 -0.34
C THR A 42 11.55 0.29 -0.15
N THR A 43 11.06 -0.05 1.03
CA THR A 43 10.55 -1.39 1.33
C THR A 43 9.32 -1.73 0.49
N LEU A 44 8.34 -0.82 0.40
CA LEU A 44 7.14 -1.02 -0.41
C LEU A 44 7.48 -1.20 -1.89
N LYS A 45 8.37 -0.39 -2.45
CA LYS A 45 8.84 -0.51 -3.86
C LYS A 45 9.60 -1.82 -4.10
N ALA A 46 10.39 -2.31 -3.13
CA ALA A 46 11.04 -3.61 -3.22
C ALA A 46 9.99 -4.74 -3.23
N CYS A 47 8.97 -4.68 -2.35
CA CYS A 47 7.86 -5.64 -2.33
C CYS A 47 7.02 -5.60 -3.61
N ALA A 48 6.90 -4.45 -4.26
CA ALA A 48 6.21 -4.31 -5.55
C ALA A 48 7.05 -4.80 -6.75
N GLY A 49 8.32 -5.18 -6.54
CA GLY A 49 9.24 -5.55 -7.61
C GLY A 49 9.57 -4.40 -8.56
N ILE A 50 9.46 -3.17 -8.09
CA ILE A 50 9.82 -1.94 -8.80
C ILE A 50 11.28 -1.59 -8.55
N LEU A 51 11.76 -1.88 -7.32
CA LEU A 51 13.09 -1.57 -6.87
C LEU A 51 13.85 -2.88 -6.56
N PRO A 52 15.04 -3.11 -7.17
CA PRO A 52 15.90 -4.23 -6.78
C PRO A 52 16.48 -3.99 -5.39
N PHE A 53 16.65 -5.07 -4.62
CA PHE A 53 17.28 -5.06 -3.31
C PHE A 53 18.63 -5.80 -3.35
N ASP A 54 19.48 -5.58 -2.34
CA ASP A 54 20.87 -6.06 -2.36
C ASP A 54 21.02 -7.44 -1.69
N SER A 55 20.19 -7.72 -0.66
CA SER A 55 20.13 -9.04 -0.02
C SER A 55 18.78 -9.28 0.67
N GLY A 56 18.53 -10.53 1.02
CA GLY A 56 17.30 -10.97 1.65
C GLY A 56 16.34 -11.65 0.66
N GLU A 57 15.13 -11.87 1.10
CA GLU A 57 14.09 -12.53 0.30
C GLU A 57 12.73 -11.85 0.52
N ILE A 58 11.95 -11.74 -0.56
CA ILE A 58 10.55 -11.31 -0.52
C ILE A 58 9.70 -12.39 -1.19
N ARG A 59 8.73 -12.93 -0.44
CA ARG A 59 7.74 -13.89 -0.96
C ARG A 59 6.33 -13.31 -0.89
N ILE A 60 5.59 -13.46 -1.98
CA ILE A 60 4.19 -13.06 -2.11
C ILE A 60 3.36 -14.30 -2.38
N ASP A 61 2.46 -14.62 -1.47
CA ASP A 61 1.63 -15.84 -1.54
C ASP A 61 2.50 -17.09 -1.78
N GLY A 62 3.61 -17.19 -1.03
CA GLY A 62 4.58 -18.29 -1.11
C GLY A 62 5.57 -18.23 -2.27
N THR A 63 5.37 -17.37 -3.27
CA THR A 63 6.21 -17.25 -4.45
C THR A 63 7.30 -16.19 -4.24
N SER A 64 8.55 -16.49 -4.55
CA SER A 64 9.66 -15.51 -4.50
C SER A 64 9.53 -14.48 -5.63
N ILE A 65 9.68 -13.20 -5.27
CA ILE A 65 9.58 -12.10 -6.25
C ILE A 65 10.77 -12.09 -7.23
N THR A 66 11.89 -12.70 -6.86
CA THR A 66 13.06 -12.83 -7.72
C THR A 66 12.99 -14.03 -8.66
N GLU A 67 12.30 -15.11 -8.26
CA GLU A 67 12.13 -16.33 -9.07
C GLU A 67 10.98 -16.17 -10.08
N ASP A 68 9.85 -15.60 -9.68
CA ASP A 68 8.70 -15.34 -10.56
C ASP A 68 8.16 -13.92 -10.35
N PRO A 69 8.86 -12.89 -10.87
CA PRO A 69 8.45 -11.51 -10.70
C PRO A 69 7.10 -11.19 -11.38
N ILE A 70 6.78 -11.84 -12.50
CA ILE A 70 5.54 -11.61 -13.23
C ILE A 70 4.36 -12.24 -12.47
N GLY A 71 4.50 -13.48 -12.01
CA GLY A 71 3.48 -14.14 -11.20
C GLY A 71 3.21 -13.41 -9.89
N CYS A 72 4.24 -12.85 -9.24
CA CYS A 72 4.08 -12.01 -8.08
C CYS A 72 3.34 -10.69 -8.41
N LYS A 73 3.74 -9.99 -9.47
CA LYS A 73 3.11 -8.72 -9.90
C LYS A 73 1.62 -8.88 -10.25
N ARG A 74 1.21 -10.02 -10.77
CA ARG A 74 -0.21 -10.30 -11.03
C ARG A 74 -1.05 -10.44 -9.76
N LYS A 75 -0.43 -10.74 -8.62
CA LYS A 75 -1.09 -10.93 -7.33
C LYS A 75 -1.14 -9.67 -6.48
N ILE A 76 -0.44 -8.60 -6.88
CA ILE A 76 -0.32 -7.38 -6.10
C ILE A 76 -0.89 -6.17 -6.83
N ALA A 77 -1.30 -5.18 -6.04
CA ALA A 77 -1.43 -3.80 -6.49
C ALA A 77 -0.46 -2.91 -5.69
N TYR A 78 0.08 -1.88 -6.31
CA TYR A 78 0.90 -0.87 -5.66
C TYR A 78 0.34 0.52 -5.90
N LEU A 79 0.04 1.23 -4.82
CA LEU A 79 -0.41 2.61 -4.83
C LEU A 79 0.71 3.49 -4.24
N PRO A 80 1.39 4.32 -5.05
CA PRO A 80 2.40 5.25 -4.57
C PRO A 80 1.75 6.45 -3.86
N ASP A 81 2.52 7.19 -3.07
CA ASP A 81 2.13 8.43 -2.39
C ASP A 81 1.68 9.53 -3.37
N ASN A 82 2.32 9.59 -4.52
CA ASN A 82 1.96 10.48 -5.61
C ASN A 82 1.75 9.66 -6.89
N PRO A 83 0.48 9.38 -7.28
CA PRO A 83 0.20 8.59 -8.47
C PRO A 83 0.61 9.34 -9.74
N ASP A 84 1.58 8.78 -10.46
CA ASP A 84 1.98 9.24 -11.79
C ASP A 84 1.08 8.57 -12.84
N LEU A 85 -0.05 9.21 -13.14
CA LEU A 85 -1.04 8.72 -14.08
C LEU A 85 -0.77 9.27 -15.48
N TYR A 86 -1.30 8.60 -16.50
CA TYR A 86 -1.17 9.03 -17.90
C TYR A 86 -2.09 10.23 -18.19
N ASP A 87 -1.61 11.45 -17.98
CA ASP A 87 -2.36 12.71 -18.08
C ASP A 87 -3.05 12.91 -19.43
N PHE A 88 -2.54 12.33 -20.51
CA PHE A 88 -3.13 12.38 -21.85
C PHE A 88 -4.34 11.45 -22.05
N MET A 89 -4.62 10.54 -21.09
CA MET A 89 -5.77 9.66 -21.12
C MET A 89 -6.97 10.27 -20.38
N THR A 90 -8.19 9.81 -20.73
CA THR A 90 -9.35 10.01 -19.85
C THR A 90 -9.32 8.99 -18.72
N GLY A 91 -9.99 9.29 -17.58
CA GLY A 91 -10.09 8.34 -16.46
C GLY A 91 -10.60 6.97 -16.89
N ALA A 92 -11.65 6.95 -17.74
CA ALA A 92 -12.20 5.70 -18.27
C ALA A 92 -11.19 4.92 -19.13
N LYS A 93 -10.43 5.59 -19.99
CA LYS A 93 -9.39 4.94 -20.82
C LYS A 93 -8.28 4.37 -19.94
N TYR A 94 -7.84 5.10 -18.93
CA TYR A 94 -6.82 4.64 -17.99
C TYR A 94 -7.26 3.38 -17.24
N LEU A 95 -8.46 3.38 -16.64
CA LEU A 95 -8.98 2.21 -15.92
C LEU A 95 -9.15 0.99 -16.84
N ASN A 96 -9.62 1.19 -18.08
CA ASN A 96 -9.70 0.11 -19.07
C ASN A 96 -8.31 -0.41 -19.46
N PHE A 97 -7.32 0.47 -19.65
CA PHE A 97 -5.94 0.08 -19.92
C PHE A 97 -5.36 -0.79 -18.79
N ILE A 98 -5.53 -0.39 -17.54
CA ILE A 98 -5.09 -1.20 -16.38
C ILE A 98 -5.80 -2.56 -16.38
N ALA A 99 -7.11 -2.57 -16.60
CA ALA A 99 -7.87 -3.82 -16.69
C ALA A 99 -7.40 -4.74 -17.83
N ASP A 100 -6.99 -4.20 -18.98
CA ASP A 100 -6.41 -4.96 -20.09
C ASP A 100 -5.06 -5.57 -19.70
N VAL A 101 -4.18 -4.81 -19.04
CA VAL A 101 -2.86 -5.28 -18.58
C VAL A 101 -3.00 -6.50 -17.66
N PHE A 102 -4.00 -6.49 -16.79
CA PHE A 102 -4.25 -7.60 -15.85
C PHE A 102 -5.21 -8.66 -16.38
N GLY A 103 -5.72 -8.53 -17.61
CA GLY A 103 -6.62 -9.49 -18.24
C GLY A 103 -8.00 -9.58 -17.58
N VAL A 104 -8.50 -8.48 -17.02
CA VAL A 104 -9.84 -8.45 -16.39
C VAL A 104 -10.93 -8.55 -17.45
N ASP A 105 -11.86 -9.50 -17.27
CA ASP A 105 -12.99 -9.69 -18.17
C ASP A 105 -13.78 -8.40 -18.44
N ARG A 106 -14.28 -8.24 -19.66
CA ARG A 106 -14.93 -7.01 -20.11
C ARG A 106 -16.18 -6.64 -19.32
N ASN A 107 -17.00 -7.62 -18.95
CA ASN A 107 -18.22 -7.36 -18.19
C ASN A 107 -17.88 -7.04 -16.75
N LEU A 108 -16.96 -7.81 -16.17
CA LEU A 108 -16.48 -7.61 -14.80
C LEU A 108 -15.82 -6.25 -14.62
N ARG A 109 -14.95 -5.81 -15.57
CA ARG A 109 -14.32 -4.49 -15.49
C ARG A 109 -15.33 -3.37 -15.52
N ARG A 110 -16.36 -3.47 -16.40
CA ARG A 110 -17.40 -2.44 -16.48
C ARG A 110 -18.14 -2.29 -15.16
N THR A 111 -18.54 -3.40 -14.56
CA THR A 111 -19.22 -3.41 -13.26
C THR A 111 -18.33 -2.80 -12.16
N ARG A 112 -17.07 -3.22 -12.07
CA ARG A 112 -16.14 -2.72 -11.05
C ARG A 112 -15.80 -1.24 -11.24
N ILE A 113 -15.56 -0.80 -12.47
CA ILE A 113 -15.28 0.62 -12.77
C ILE A 113 -16.47 1.48 -12.35
N GLU A 114 -17.70 1.09 -12.73
CA GLU A 114 -18.91 1.82 -12.40
C GLU A 114 -19.12 1.86 -10.87
N GLU A 115 -19.03 0.72 -10.20
CA GLU A 115 -19.19 0.61 -8.75
C GLU A 115 -18.18 1.48 -7.99
N TYR A 116 -16.89 1.29 -8.26
CA TYR A 116 -15.84 2.00 -7.51
C TYR A 116 -15.82 3.50 -7.82
N ALA A 117 -16.05 3.88 -9.08
CA ALA A 117 -16.11 5.30 -9.45
C ALA A 117 -17.30 6.03 -8.81
N LYS A 118 -18.45 5.37 -8.65
CA LYS A 118 -19.60 5.90 -7.90
C LYS A 118 -19.28 6.02 -6.40
N ARG A 119 -18.64 5.00 -5.80
CA ARG A 119 -18.25 5.05 -4.37
C ARG A 119 -17.28 6.19 -4.06
N PHE A 120 -16.40 6.53 -4.99
CA PHE A 120 -15.45 7.64 -4.87
C PHE A 120 -15.95 8.97 -5.45
N GLU A 121 -17.19 9.03 -5.94
CA GLU A 121 -17.83 10.23 -6.49
C GLU A 121 -17.07 10.86 -7.67
N ILE A 122 -16.44 10.03 -8.53
CA ILE A 122 -15.74 10.50 -9.75
C ILE A 122 -16.32 9.88 -11.04
N TYR A 123 -17.47 9.21 -10.96
CA TYR A 123 -18.04 8.52 -12.11
C TYR A 123 -18.30 9.45 -13.30
N ASP A 124 -18.90 10.60 -13.05
CA ASP A 124 -19.25 11.60 -14.06
C ASP A 124 -17.99 12.30 -14.68
N ASN A 125 -16.87 12.22 -13.97
CA ASN A 125 -15.59 12.78 -14.43
C ASN A 125 -14.76 11.80 -15.27
N LEU A 126 -15.14 10.52 -15.36
CA LEU A 126 -14.35 9.50 -16.06
C LEU A 126 -14.14 9.79 -17.56
N SER A 127 -15.00 10.59 -18.18
CA SER A 127 -14.85 11.03 -19.58
C SER A 127 -13.85 12.16 -19.79
N GLN A 128 -13.46 12.86 -18.71
CA GLN A 128 -12.52 14.00 -18.76
C GLN A 128 -11.07 13.50 -18.80
N PRO A 129 -10.15 14.29 -19.43
CA PRO A 129 -8.72 14.03 -19.37
C PRO A 129 -8.19 14.05 -17.94
N ILE A 130 -7.26 13.15 -17.62
CA ILE A 130 -6.62 13.08 -16.28
C ILE A 130 -5.81 14.36 -15.98
N SER A 131 -5.33 15.06 -17.00
CA SER A 131 -4.68 16.36 -16.85
C SER A 131 -5.56 17.43 -16.19
N GLU A 132 -6.88 17.28 -16.25
CA GLU A 132 -7.86 18.20 -15.65
C GLU A 132 -8.27 17.78 -14.22
N TYR A 133 -7.79 16.59 -13.76
CA TYR A 133 -8.11 16.09 -12.43
C TYR A 133 -7.35 16.85 -11.34
N SER A 134 -8.04 17.16 -10.25
CA SER A 134 -7.38 17.58 -9.02
C SER A 134 -6.50 16.46 -8.46
N HIS A 135 -5.60 16.79 -7.54
CA HIS A 135 -4.78 15.78 -6.87
C HIS A 135 -5.64 14.69 -6.19
N GLY A 136 -6.70 15.09 -5.48
CA GLY A 136 -7.63 14.13 -4.86
C GLY A 136 -8.36 13.24 -5.87
N MET A 137 -8.75 13.75 -7.05
CA MET A 137 -9.34 12.93 -8.11
C MET A 137 -8.32 11.95 -8.69
N LYS A 138 -7.06 12.35 -8.88
CA LYS A 138 -5.99 11.45 -9.31
C LYS A 138 -5.76 10.34 -8.28
N GLN A 139 -5.77 10.67 -7.00
CA GLN A 139 -5.65 9.70 -5.92
C GLN A 139 -6.82 8.71 -5.92
N LYS A 140 -8.07 9.20 -6.03
CA LYS A 140 -9.27 8.34 -6.13
C LYS A 140 -9.17 7.40 -7.35
N LEU A 141 -8.74 7.89 -8.52
CA LEU A 141 -8.57 7.09 -9.72
C LEU A 141 -7.50 6.01 -9.56
N ALA A 142 -6.38 6.33 -8.91
CA ALA A 142 -5.32 5.37 -8.59
C ALA A 142 -5.79 4.29 -7.62
N VAL A 143 -6.54 4.65 -6.58
CA VAL A 143 -7.18 3.67 -5.67
C VAL A 143 -8.09 2.72 -6.46
N ILE A 144 -8.99 3.25 -7.29
CA ILE A 144 -9.88 2.41 -8.11
C ILE A 144 -9.06 1.43 -8.97
N SER A 145 -8.00 1.92 -9.63
CA SER A 145 -7.15 1.08 -10.48
C SER A 145 -6.52 -0.09 -9.74
N ALA A 146 -6.15 0.11 -8.47
CA ALA A 146 -5.54 -0.92 -7.63
C ALA A 146 -6.50 -2.08 -7.29
N TRP A 147 -7.81 -1.81 -7.20
CA TRP A 147 -8.83 -2.83 -6.89
C TRP A 147 -9.38 -3.56 -8.12
N LEU A 148 -9.15 -3.04 -9.35
CA LEU A 148 -9.79 -3.57 -10.56
C LEU A 148 -9.50 -5.05 -10.85
N HIS A 149 -8.27 -5.50 -10.62
CA HIS A 149 -7.82 -6.85 -10.97
C HIS A 149 -7.93 -7.85 -9.82
N ALA A 150 -8.57 -7.46 -8.70
CA ALA A 150 -8.71 -8.29 -7.50
C ALA A 150 -7.36 -8.88 -7.04
N PRO A 151 -6.39 -8.05 -6.66
CA PRO A 151 -5.11 -8.53 -6.16
C PRO A 151 -5.30 -9.38 -4.89
N LYS A 152 -4.26 -10.10 -4.48
CA LYS A 152 -4.22 -10.75 -3.16
C LYS A 152 -3.59 -9.88 -2.08
N LEU A 153 -2.69 -8.99 -2.49
CA LEU A 153 -1.96 -8.08 -1.62
C LEU A 153 -2.00 -6.67 -2.21
N ILE A 154 -2.36 -5.69 -1.40
CA ILE A 154 -2.27 -4.28 -1.78
C ILE A 154 -1.18 -3.61 -0.95
N LEU A 155 -0.23 -3.00 -1.66
CA LEU A 155 0.86 -2.22 -1.11
C LEU A 155 0.53 -0.74 -1.32
N MET A 156 0.52 0.08 -0.26
CA MET A 156 0.16 1.50 -0.38
C MET A 156 1.15 2.39 0.37
N ASP A 157 1.59 3.44 -0.29
CA ASP A 157 2.44 4.46 0.32
C ASP A 157 1.59 5.69 0.60
N GLU A 158 1.31 5.96 1.87
CA GLU A 158 0.51 7.09 2.38
C GLU A 158 -0.86 7.31 1.67
N PRO A 159 -1.72 6.30 1.59
CA PRO A 159 -2.88 6.28 0.70
C PRO A 159 -3.97 7.32 1.01
N PHE A 160 -3.95 7.91 2.20
CA PHE A 160 -4.96 8.89 2.64
C PHE A 160 -4.59 10.33 2.28
N VAL A 161 -3.35 10.58 1.83
CA VAL A 161 -2.90 11.91 1.42
C VAL A 161 -3.69 12.38 0.20
N GLY A 162 -4.23 13.60 0.27
CA GLY A 162 -5.02 14.20 -0.81
C GLY A 162 -6.48 13.74 -0.92
N LEU A 163 -6.93 12.78 -0.12
CA LEU A 163 -8.33 12.38 -0.06
C LEU A 163 -9.13 13.30 0.88
N ASP A 164 -10.35 13.64 0.45
CA ASP A 164 -11.34 14.27 1.32
C ASP A 164 -11.85 13.25 2.37
N PRO A 165 -12.52 13.72 3.45
CA PRO A 165 -12.99 12.83 4.54
C PRO A 165 -13.93 11.71 4.07
N VAL A 166 -14.75 11.95 3.04
CA VAL A 166 -15.69 10.94 2.52
C VAL A 166 -14.92 9.86 1.77
N ALA A 167 -14.02 10.25 0.88
CA ALA A 167 -13.16 9.31 0.15
C ALA A 167 -12.24 8.52 1.09
N ALA A 168 -11.70 9.16 2.14
CA ALA A 168 -10.88 8.48 3.14
C ALA A 168 -11.70 7.44 3.93
N HIS A 169 -12.96 7.73 4.24
CA HIS A 169 -13.88 6.76 4.86
C HIS A 169 -14.15 5.59 3.93
N THR A 170 -14.53 5.88 2.68
CA THR A 170 -14.75 4.86 1.64
C THR A 170 -13.55 3.93 1.47
N LEU A 171 -12.33 4.50 1.44
CA LEU A 171 -11.12 3.70 1.34
C LEU A 171 -10.94 2.77 2.54
N LYS A 172 -11.17 3.25 3.77
CA LYS A 172 -11.08 2.41 4.99
C LYS A 172 -12.06 1.24 4.97
N GLU A 173 -13.31 1.49 4.55
CA GLU A 173 -14.30 0.41 4.38
C GLU A 173 -13.85 -0.61 3.32
N MET A 174 -13.35 -0.15 2.17
CA MET A 174 -12.83 -1.04 1.13
C MET A 174 -11.63 -1.85 1.60
N MET A 175 -10.73 -1.25 2.38
CA MET A 175 -9.57 -1.95 2.95
C MET A 175 -10.04 -3.08 3.88
N ARG A 176 -10.99 -2.81 4.78
CA ARG A 176 -11.51 -3.83 5.70
C ARG A 176 -12.21 -4.95 4.95
N ALA A 177 -13.16 -4.63 4.06
CA ALA A 177 -13.86 -5.61 3.25
C ALA A 177 -12.90 -6.50 2.44
N PHE A 178 -11.85 -5.91 1.84
CA PHE A 178 -10.83 -6.64 1.10
C PHE A 178 -10.06 -7.64 1.99
N CYS A 179 -9.72 -7.27 3.22
CA CYS A 179 -9.05 -8.17 4.16
C CYS A 179 -10.01 -9.23 4.70
N ASP A 180 -11.28 -8.90 4.97
CA ASP A 180 -12.30 -9.86 5.41
C ASP A 180 -12.56 -10.96 4.35
N GLU A 181 -12.35 -10.64 3.06
CA GLU A 181 -12.38 -11.59 1.94
C GLU A 181 -11.06 -12.39 1.77
N GLY A 182 -10.10 -12.23 2.67
CA GLY A 182 -8.83 -12.96 2.67
C GLY A 182 -7.68 -12.29 1.92
N GLY A 183 -7.86 -11.06 1.46
CA GLY A 183 -6.76 -10.21 0.99
C GLY A 183 -5.83 -9.79 2.12
N ALA A 184 -4.76 -9.08 1.80
CA ALA A 184 -3.89 -8.44 2.79
C ALA A 184 -3.48 -7.04 2.33
N ILE A 185 -3.29 -6.15 3.27
CA ILE A 185 -2.86 -4.78 3.01
C ILE A 185 -1.61 -4.46 3.81
N PHE A 186 -0.60 -3.94 3.13
CA PHE A 186 0.62 -3.41 3.74
C PHE A 186 0.77 -1.96 3.32
N TYR A 187 0.66 -1.02 4.25
CA TYR A 187 0.68 0.39 3.90
C TYR A 187 1.51 1.24 4.86
N SER A 188 2.19 2.24 4.31
CA SER A 188 2.88 3.24 5.10
C SER A 188 1.90 4.31 5.57
N ILE A 189 2.11 4.81 6.78
CA ILE A 189 1.28 5.86 7.37
C ILE A 189 2.08 6.68 8.36
N HIS A 190 1.75 7.97 8.45
CA HIS A 190 2.28 8.90 9.46
C HIS A 190 1.21 9.40 10.45
N VAL A 191 -0.10 9.16 10.17
CA VAL A 191 -1.20 9.52 11.09
C VAL A 191 -1.50 8.32 11.98
N LEU A 192 -0.86 8.29 13.16
CA LEU A 192 -0.85 7.14 14.06
C LEU A 192 -2.23 6.77 14.59
N GLU A 193 -3.10 7.76 14.83
CA GLU A 193 -4.48 7.54 15.25
C GLU A 193 -5.30 6.76 14.21
N VAL A 194 -5.05 6.95 12.92
CA VAL A 194 -5.70 6.18 11.85
C VAL A 194 -5.20 4.74 11.85
N ALA A 195 -3.89 4.54 12.02
CA ALA A 195 -3.32 3.20 12.12
C ALA A 195 -3.90 2.43 13.32
N GLU A 196 -3.98 3.08 14.48
CA GLU A 196 -4.48 2.47 15.72
C GLU A 196 -5.92 1.96 15.60
N LYS A 197 -6.78 2.70 14.86
CA LYS A 197 -8.20 2.33 14.67
C LYS A 197 -8.46 1.34 13.53
N LEU A 198 -7.56 1.27 12.53
CA LEU A 198 -7.81 0.52 11.29
C LEU A 198 -7.02 -0.78 11.22
N CYS A 199 -5.81 -0.84 11.80
CA CYS A 199 -4.87 -1.92 11.54
C CYS A 199 -4.93 -3.02 12.57
N ASP A 200 -4.72 -4.25 12.11
CA ASP A 200 -4.62 -5.44 12.96
C ASP A 200 -3.21 -5.57 13.53
N THR A 201 -2.21 -5.24 12.72
CA THR A 201 -0.79 -5.38 13.04
C THR A 201 -0.01 -4.14 12.63
N VAL A 202 1.15 -3.92 13.25
CA VAL A 202 2.00 -2.76 13.01
C VAL A 202 3.48 -3.12 13.06
N THR A 203 4.27 -2.48 12.20
CA THR A 203 5.73 -2.47 12.26
C THR A 203 6.24 -1.04 12.32
N ILE A 204 7.07 -0.75 13.31
CA ILE A 204 7.76 0.53 13.49
C ILE A 204 9.20 0.36 13.05
N ILE A 205 9.65 1.24 12.12
CA ILE A 205 11.02 1.25 11.64
C ILE A 205 11.69 2.60 11.88
N ARG A 206 13.01 2.56 12.08
CA ARG A 206 13.86 3.73 12.20
C ARG A 206 15.20 3.48 11.52
N LYS A 207 15.63 4.40 10.63
CA LYS A 207 16.89 4.31 9.86
C LYS A 207 17.10 2.94 9.20
N GLY A 208 16.06 2.42 8.56
CA GLY A 208 16.09 1.16 7.85
C GLY A 208 15.93 -0.10 8.70
N LYS A 209 15.91 0.02 10.03
CA LYS A 209 15.86 -1.11 10.96
C LYS A 209 14.49 -1.26 11.60
N LEU A 210 14.08 -2.49 11.83
CA LEU A 210 12.92 -2.82 12.64
C LEU A 210 13.18 -2.46 14.10
N ILE A 211 12.28 -1.69 14.69
CA ILE A 211 12.32 -1.33 16.11
C ILE A 211 11.32 -2.17 16.90
N ARG A 212 10.07 -2.22 16.43
CA ARG A 212 9.00 -2.99 17.06
C ARG A 212 8.01 -3.50 16.04
N SER A 213 7.49 -4.72 16.21
CA SER A 213 6.47 -5.30 15.34
C SER A 213 5.61 -6.28 16.12
N GLY A 214 4.31 -6.32 15.82
CA GLY A 214 3.36 -7.23 16.47
C GLY A 214 1.92 -6.86 16.14
N SER A 215 0.97 -7.48 16.85
CA SER A 215 -0.41 -7.01 16.83
C SER A 215 -0.51 -5.59 17.37
N MET A 216 -1.57 -4.87 16.99
CA MET A 216 -1.78 -3.51 17.48
C MET A 216 -1.83 -3.47 19.02
N GLU A 217 -2.47 -4.46 19.64
CA GLU A 217 -2.57 -4.57 21.09
C GLU A 217 -1.21 -4.83 21.76
N GLU A 218 -0.39 -5.74 21.20
CA GLU A 218 0.95 -6.05 21.74
C GLU A 218 1.90 -4.87 21.64
N VAL A 219 1.82 -4.10 20.55
CA VAL A 219 2.71 -2.95 20.34
C VAL A 219 2.28 -1.75 21.17
N ARG A 220 1.00 -1.48 21.26
CA ARG A 220 0.44 -0.35 22.00
C ARG A 220 0.44 -0.58 23.52
N GLY A 221 0.08 -1.80 23.97
CA GLY A 221 -0.21 -2.06 25.39
C GLY A 221 -1.35 -1.19 25.88
N ASP A 222 -1.17 -0.58 27.05
CA ASP A 222 -2.16 0.33 27.68
C ASP A 222 -2.03 1.79 27.21
N ALA A 223 -1.00 2.11 26.40
CA ALA A 223 -0.74 3.46 25.89
C ALA A 223 -1.37 3.68 24.49
N SER A 224 -1.33 4.92 23.97
CA SER A 224 -1.63 5.18 22.57
C SER A 224 -0.44 4.79 21.68
N LEU A 225 -0.70 4.44 20.43
CA LEU A 225 0.38 4.18 19.46
C LEU A 225 1.31 5.38 19.31
N GLU A 226 0.78 6.59 19.43
CA GLU A 226 1.56 7.84 19.39
C GLU A 226 2.53 7.93 20.57
N SER A 227 2.07 7.63 21.80
CA SER A 227 2.95 7.62 22.99
C SER A 227 4.08 6.61 22.84
N VAL A 228 3.76 5.39 22.38
CA VAL A 228 4.78 4.35 22.11
C VAL A 228 5.77 4.79 21.04
N PHE A 229 5.29 5.40 19.96
CA PHE A 229 6.17 5.89 18.91
C PHE A 229 7.12 6.97 19.40
N LEU A 230 6.63 7.95 20.20
CA LEU A 230 7.45 9.01 20.78
C LEU A 230 8.48 8.48 21.78
N GLU A 231 8.13 7.50 22.61
CA GLU A 231 9.07 6.83 23.51
C GLU A 231 10.20 6.14 22.75
N LEU A 232 9.86 5.35 21.73
CA LEU A 232 10.84 4.67 20.89
C LEU A 232 11.76 5.64 20.12
N GLU A 233 11.27 6.83 19.77
CA GLU A 233 12.08 7.87 19.16
C GLU A 233 12.99 8.59 20.18
N ALA A 234 12.55 8.73 21.42
CA ALA A 234 13.33 9.35 22.50
C ALA A 234 14.46 8.44 23.02
N GLU A 235 14.32 7.13 22.89
CA GLU A 235 15.38 6.17 23.19
C GLU A 235 16.54 6.39 22.21
N LYS A 236 17.47 7.26 22.59
CA LYS A 236 18.71 7.51 21.85
C LYS A 236 19.54 6.22 21.80
N CYS A 237 19.93 5.85 20.59
CA CYS A 237 21.02 4.90 20.36
C CYS A 237 22.32 5.39 21.02
#